data_cdaa5922cc80bb830877b5097cb30778
#
_entry.id   cdaa5922cc80bb830877b5097cb30778
#
_cell.length_a   1.000
_cell.length_b   1.000
_cell.length_c   1.000
_cell.angle_alpha   90.00
_cell.angle_beta   90.00
_cell.angle_gamma   90.00
#
_symmetry.space_group_name_H-M   'P 1'
#
loop_
_entity.id
_entity.type
_entity.pdbx_description
1 polymer ?
#
loop_
_entity_poly.entity_id
_entity_poly.type
_entity_poly.pdbx_seq_one_letter_code
_entity_poly.pdbx_strand_id
1 'polypeptide(L)'
;QKVDILDHTAIVFTARTAVDNFFRICGEMKITIPETMKYFFTSENLSQYIQKYVAYRKRKIFFSEDGSVQGLVEAIKKHQSEKYLVVVSDVYDENKSIQKDHKDDIVSIMDENNIPHTKAVMYRTVSTDFTQDPDFKYDMFVFFSPSGITSLFKNFPNFVQGDIKIGCFGPTAVKAAEEAGLTVNIAAPNEKSKSMAEAMDLYFKENADK
;
A
#
# COMPACT_ATOMS: atom_id res chain seq x y z
N GLN A 1 -14.54 18.30 -3.04
CA GLN A 1 -15.48 17.88 -4.11
C GLN A 1 -16.26 16.68 -3.61
N LYS A 2 -17.59 16.73 -3.64
CA LYS A 2 -18.44 15.61 -3.20
C LYS A 2 -18.44 14.58 -4.32
N VAL A 3 -17.82 13.41 -4.10
CA VAL A 3 -17.80 12.31 -5.07
C VAL A 3 -19.07 11.48 -4.88
N ASP A 4 -19.84 11.27 -5.95
CA ASP A 4 -20.97 10.35 -5.94
C ASP A 4 -20.50 8.94 -6.31
N ILE A 5 -20.51 8.04 -5.32
CA ILE A 5 -20.07 6.65 -5.50
C ILE A 5 -20.97 5.91 -6.49
N LEU A 6 -22.29 6.22 -6.49
CA LEU A 6 -23.27 5.51 -7.31
C LEU A 6 -23.25 5.90 -8.80
N ASP A 7 -22.59 7.01 -9.14
CA ASP A 7 -22.32 7.37 -10.54
C ASP A 7 -21.26 6.49 -11.21
N HIS A 8 -20.58 5.63 -10.44
CA HIS A 8 -19.51 4.76 -10.91
C HIS A 8 -19.99 3.31 -11.05
N THR A 9 -19.36 2.58 -11.95
CA THR A 9 -19.66 1.16 -12.22
C THR A 9 -18.53 0.23 -11.80
N ALA A 10 -17.36 0.80 -11.51
CA ALA A 10 -16.16 0.07 -11.10
C ALA A 10 -15.37 0.81 -10.03
N ILE A 11 -14.87 0.08 -9.04
CA ILE A 11 -14.03 0.60 -7.97
C ILE A 11 -12.64 0.00 -8.08
N VAL A 12 -11.61 0.82 -7.96
CA VAL A 12 -10.20 0.41 -8.01
C VAL A 12 -9.57 0.50 -6.61
N PHE A 13 -8.95 -0.58 -6.17
CA PHE A 13 -8.28 -0.70 -4.88
C PHE A 13 -6.83 -1.13 -5.03
N THR A 14 -5.93 -0.44 -4.36
CA THR A 14 -4.50 -0.76 -4.32
C THR A 14 -4.01 -1.21 -2.93
N ALA A 15 -4.85 -1.11 -1.90
CA ALA A 15 -4.51 -1.49 -0.53
C ALA A 15 -5.74 -1.98 0.25
N ARG A 16 -5.53 -2.84 1.26
CA ARG A 16 -6.59 -3.29 2.20
C ARG A 16 -7.25 -2.13 2.91
N THR A 17 -6.46 -1.13 3.32
CA THR A 17 -6.95 0.09 3.97
C THR A 17 -7.93 0.86 3.07
N ALA A 18 -7.70 0.87 1.75
CA ALA A 18 -8.62 1.47 0.79
C ALA A 18 -9.96 0.71 0.77
N VAL A 19 -9.93 -0.62 0.76
CA VAL A 19 -11.14 -1.46 0.83
C VAL A 19 -11.91 -1.19 2.13
N ASP A 20 -11.23 -1.26 3.28
CA ASP A 20 -11.87 -1.07 4.58
C ASP A 20 -12.53 0.32 4.70
N ASN A 21 -11.83 1.37 4.30
CA ASN A 21 -12.36 2.74 4.39
C ASN A 21 -13.49 3.00 3.40
N PHE A 22 -13.44 2.43 2.19
CA PHE A 22 -14.53 2.54 1.22
C PHE A 22 -15.83 1.97 1.81
N PHE A 23 -15.81 0.73 2.30
CA PHE A 23 -17.00 0.09 2.87
C PHE A 23 -17.45 0.73 4.18
N ARG A 24 -16.53 1.21 5.02
CA ARG A 24 -16.87 2.00 6.22
C ARG A 24 -17.63 3.26 5.85
N ILE A 25 -17.13 4.04 4.89
CA ILE A 25 -17.78 5.29 4.44
C ILE A 25 -19.15 4.99 3.81
N CYS A 26 -19.25 3.93 2.98
CA CYS A 26 -20.55 3.51 2.44
C CYS A 26 -21.55 3.18 3.54
N GLY A 27 -21.12 2.49 4.60
CA GLY A 27 -21.97 2.17 5.75
C GLY A 27 -22.39 3.42 6.53
N GLU A 28 -21.47 4.32 6.83
CA GLU A 28 -21.74 5.59 7.53
C GLU A 28 -22.71 6.48 6.74
N MET A 29 -22.55 6.54 5.43
CA MET A 29 -23.40 7.32 4.52
C MET A 29 -24.69 6.59 4.11
N LYS A 30 -24.88 5.35 4.56
CA LYS A 30 -26.02 4.47 4.20
C LYS A 30 -26.14 4.27 2.68
N ILE A 31 -24.99 4.16 1.98
CA ILE A 31 -24.94 3.89 0.56
C ILE A 31 -24.99 2.38 0.35
N THR A 32 -26.02 1.91 -0.36
CA THR A 32 -26.11 0.51 -0.79
C THR A 32 -25.40 0.35 -2.13
N ILE A 33 -24.32 -0.43 -2.14
CA ILE A 33 -23.55 -0.67 -3.37
C ILE A 33 -24.34 -1.62 -4.28
N PRO A 34 -24.56 -1.25 -5.56
CA PRO A 34 -25.28 -2.10 -6.51
C PRO A 34 -24.59 -3.45 -6.70
N GLU A 35 -25.38 -4.51 -6.87
CA GLU A 35 -24.84 -5.84 -7.19
C GLU A 35 -24.09 -5.90 -8.52
N THR A 36 -24.26 -4.91 -9.39
CA THR A 36 -23.56 -4.78 -10.68
C THR A 36 -22.17 -4.18 -10.55
N MET A 37 -21.84 -3.60 -9.38
CA MET A 37 -20.53 -2.97 -9.15
C MET A 37 -19.40 -3.95 -9.39
N LYS A 38 -18.40 -3.52 -10.15
CA LYS A 38 -17.15 -4.25 -10.41
C LYS A 38 -16.02 -3.75 -9.52
N TYR A 39 -15.05 -4.62 -9.27
CA TYR A 39 -13.93 -4.30 -8.39
C TYR A 39 -12.61 -4.72 -9.03
N PHE A 40 -11.64 -3.82 -8.99
CA PHE A 40 -10.32 -3.99 -9.60
C PHE A 40 -9.24 -3.86 -8.51
N PHE A 41 -8.27 -4.79 -8.52
CA PHE A 41 -7.27 -4.92 -7.46
C PHE A 41 -5.86 -5.08 -8.03
N THR A 42 -4.84 -4.61 -7.29
CA THR A 42 -3.43 -4.82 -7.66
C THR A 42 -2.95 -6.25 -7.51
N SER A 43 -3.67 -7.12 -6.77
CA SER A 43 -3.26 -8.52 -6.59
C SER A 43 -4.44 -9.43 -6.26
N GLU A 44 -4.25 -10.72 -6.48
CA GLU A 44 -5.23 -11.74 -6.12
C GLU A 44 -5.51 -11.74 -4.60
N ASN A 45 -4.47 -11.67 -3.77
CA ASN A 45 -4.63 -11.63 -2.31
C ASN A 45 -5.49 -10.45 -1.85
N LEU A 46 -5.33 -9.29 -2.48
CA LEU A 46 -6.16 -8.13 -2.19
C LEU A 46 -7.59 -8.35 -2.68
N SER A 47 -7.78 -9.00 -3.83
CA SER A 47 -9.11 -9.33 -4.35
C SER A 47 -9.87 -10.31 -3.45
N GLN A 48 -9.17 -11.27 -2.83
CA GLN A 48 -9.77 -12.18 -1.86
C GLN A 48 -10.22 -11.47 -0.58
N TYR A 49 -9.53 -10.40 -0.18
CA TYR A 49 -9.86 -9.63 1.02
C TYR A 49 -11.26 -8.99 0.98
N ILE A 50 -11.79 -8.71 -0.22
CA ILE A 50 -13.11 -8.09 -0.38
C ILE A 50 -14.26 -8.96 0.17
N GLN A 51 -14.03 -10.28 0.34
CA GLN A 51 -15.02 -11.21 0.91
C GLN A 51 -15.49 -10.82 2.32
N LYS A 52 -14.71 -9.98 3.00
CA LYS A 52 -15.11 -9.37 4.28
C LYS A 52 -16.38 -8.52 4.16
N TYR A 53 -16.68 -8.00 2.97
CA TYR A 53 -17.73 -7.02 2.73
C TYR A 53 -18.79 -7.46 1.72
N VAL A 54 -18.39 -8.19 0.69
CA VAL A 54 -19.30 -8.63 -0.40
C VAL A 54 -19.01 -10.07 -0.80
N ALA A 55 -20.03 -10.76 -1.36
CA ALA A 55 -19.86 -12.09 -1.90
C ALA A 55 -18.88 -12.05 -3.10
N TYR A 56 -17.85 -12.89 -3.05
CA TYR A 56 -16.87 -13.01 -4.13
C TYR A 56 -17.52 -13.63 -5.37
N ARG A 57 -17.55 -12.87 -6.46
CA ARG A 57 -18.08 -13.32 -7.75
C ARG A 57 -17.07 -13.04 -8.85
N LYS A 58 -16.43 -14.06 -9.41
CA LYS A 58 -15.39 -13.96 -10.46
C LYS A 58 -15.71 -12.98 -11.59
N ARG A 59 -16.99 -12.91 -12.01
CA ARG A 59 -17.43 -12.03 -13.10
C ARG A 59 -17.36 -10.53 -12.79
N LYS A 60 -17.15 -10.16 -11.51
CA LYS A 60 -17.13 -8.76 -11.04
C LYS A 60 -15.79 -8.37 -10.42
N ILE A 61 -14.87 -9.31 -10.25
CA ILE A 61 -13.63 -9.13 -9.53
C ILE A 61 -12.48 -9.38 -10.48
N PHE A 62 -11.67 -8.37 -10.66
CA PHE A 62 -10.53 -8.34 -11.56
C PHE A 62 -9.27 -7.95 -10.78
N PHE A 63 -8.15 -8.54 -11.11
CA PHE A 63 -6.88 -8.22 -10.46
C PHE A 63 -5.69 -8.37 -11.40
N SER A 64 -4.57 -7.76 -11.03
CA SER A 64 -3.31 -7.95 -11.70
C SER A 64 -2.75 -9.35 -11.38
N GLU A 65 -2.33 -10.09 -12.41
CA GLU A 65 -1.74 -11.42 -12.24
C GLU A 65 -0.32 -11.36 -11.68
N ASP A 66 0.42 -10.31 -12.00
CA ASP A 66 1.79 -10.07 -11.55
C ASP A 66 1.89 -9.26 -10.25
N GLY A 67 0.77 -8.81 -9.72
CA GLY A 67 0.70 -7.99 -8.49
C GLY A 67 1.14 -6.53 -8.69
N SER A 68 1.41 -6.09 -9.93
CA SER A 68 1.83 -4.74 -10.23
C SER A 68 0.67 -3.79 -10.52
N VAL A 69 0.90 -2.50 -10.35
CA VAL A 69 -0.06 -1.46 -10.74
C VAL A 69 -0.21 -1.41 -12.26
N GLN A 70 0.87 -1.68 -12.99
CA GLN A 70 0.88 -1.75 -14.44
C GLN A 70 -0.04 -2.87 -14.94
N GLY A 71 0.07 -4.08 -14.36
CA GLY A 71 -0.81 -5.20 -14.68
C GLY A 71 -2.28 -4.92 -14.36
N LEU A 72 -2.55 -4.15 -13.30
CA LEU A 72 -3.90 -3.68 -13.00
C LEU A 72 -4.44 -2.75 -14.09
N VAL A 73 -3.63 -1.82 -14.60
CA VAL A 73 -4.03 -0.92 -15.70
C VAL A 73 -4.32 -1.72 -16.97
N GLU A 74 -3.55 -2.77 -17.26
CA GLU A 74 -3.84 -3.66 -18.38
C GLU A 74 -5.19 -4.41 -18.21
N ALA A 75 -5.53 -4.81 -16.98
CA ALA A 75 -6.86 -5.37 -16.70
C ALA A 75 -7.98 -4.32 -16.89
N ILE A 76 -7.75 -3.08 -16.45
CA ILE A 76 -8.68 -1.95 -16.62
C ILE A 76 -8.92 -1.65 -18.12
N LYS A 77 -7.88 -1.66 -18.95
CA LYS A 77 -7.97 -1.43 -20.40
C LYS A 77 -8.89 -2.43 -21.13
N LYS A 78 -9.07 -3.62 -20.58
CA LYS A 78 -10.01 -4.63 -21.11
C LYS A 78 -11.48 -4.31 -20.82
N HIS A 79 -11.74 -3.30 -19.98
CA HIS A 79 -13.07 -2.92 -19.49
C HIS A 79 -13.36 -1.42 -19.65
N GLN A 80 -13.03 -0.84 -20.81
CA GLN A 80 -13.07 0.61 -21.08
C GLN A 80 -14.47 1.26 -20.95
N SER A 81 -15.54 0.47 -20.96
CA SER A 81 -16.91 0.99 -20.78
C SER A 81 -17.27 1.32 -19.33
N GLU A 82 -16.41 0.95 -18.37
CA GLU A 82 -16.68 1.19 -16.96
C GLU A 82 -16.35 2.63 -16.56
N LYS A 83 -17.10 3.16 -15.60
CA LYS A 83 -16.80 4.43 -14.93
C LYS A 83 -16.03 4.12 -13.65
N TYR A 84 -14.76 4.45 -13.63
CA TYR A 84 -13.84 4.10 -12.56
C TYR A 84 -13.81 5.10 -11.42
N LEU A 85 -13.99 4.62 -10.18
CA LEU A 85 -13.68 5.32 -8.95
C LEU A 85 -12.39 4.73 -8.36
N VAL A 86 -11.35 5.54 -8.22
CA VAL A 86 -10.07 5.13 -7.64
C VAL A 86 -10.01 5.58 -6.19
N VAL A 87 -9.99 4.62 -5.26
CA VAL A 87 -9.90 4.90 -3.82
C VAL A 87 -8.45 5.03 -3.42
N VAL A 88 -8.07 6.21 -2.93
CA VAL A 88 -6.70 6.55 -2.57
C VAL A 88 -6.61 7.14 -1.16
N SER A 89 -5.37 7.14 -0.62
CA SER A 89 -5.04 7.90 0.57
C SER A 89 -4.65 9.33 0.20
N ASP A 90 -4.93 10.26 1.11
CA ASP A 90 -4.22 11.53 1.15
C ASP A 90 -2.98 11.34 2.01
N VAL A 91 -1.82 11.31 1.38
CA VAL A 91 -0.55 11.31 2.11
C VAL A 91 -0.28 12.76 2.49
N TYR A 92 -0.59 13.11 3.74
CA TYR A 92 -0.28 14.42 4.27
C TYR A 92 1.20 14.49 4.59
N ASP A 93 1.97 15.07 3.69
CA ASP A 93 3.35 15.45 3.93
C ASP A 93 3.42 16.96 4.16
N GLU A 94 3.69 17.37 5.40
CA GLU A 94 3.94 18.78 5.73
C GLU A 94 5.25 19.29 5.11
N ASN A 95 6.14 18.38 4.71
CA ASN A 95 7.38 18.67 4.01
C ASN A 95 7.28 18.26 2.53
N LYS A 96 6.96 19.21 1.66
CA LYS A 96 6.84 19.07 0.20
C LYS A 96 8.14 18.63 -0.54
N SER A 97 9.15 18.11 0.15
CA SER A 97 10.47 17.86 -0.41
C SER A 97 10.75 16.41 -0.81
N ILE A 98 9.87 15.46 -0.52
CA ILE A 98 10.03 14.09 -0.99
C ILE A 98 9.21 13.93 -2.26
N GLN A 99 9.90 13.97 -3.41
CA GLN A 99 9.31 13.60 -4.70
C GLN A 99 8.75 12.18 -4.58
N LYS A 100 7.41 12.06 -4.64
CA LYS A 100 6.77 10.78 -4.89
C LYS A 100 7.36 10.23 -6.17
N ASP A 101 7.93 9.04 -6.10
CA ASP A 101 8.24 8.26 -7.28
C ASP A 101 6.88 7.85 -7.89
N HIS A 102 6.40 8.61 -8.87
CA HIS A 102 5.06 8.50 -9.46
C HIS A 102 4.88 7.20 -10.27
N LYS A 103 5.94 6.40 -10.41
CA LYS A 103 5.94 5.20 -11.26
C LYS A 103 4.99 4.09 -10.81
N ASP A 104 4.57 4.10 -9.52
CA ASP A 104 3.68 3.10 -8.96
C ASP A 104 2.34 3.70 -8.49
N ASP A 105 2.03 4.94 -8.86
CA ASP A 105 0.76 5.58 -8.53
C ASP A 105 -0.29 5.25 -9.61
N ILE A 106 -1.31 4.48 -9.21
CA ILE A 106 -2.40 4.07 -10.11
C ILE A 106 -3.05 5.26 -10.83
N VAL A 107 -3.23 6.39 -10.15
CA VAL A 107 -3.85 7.60 -10.73
C VAL A 107 -2.97 8.13 -11.86
N SER A 108 -1.67 8.31 -11.61
CA SER A 108 -0.72 8.79 -12.62
C SER A 108 -0.66 7.87 -13.83
N ILE A 109 -0.62 6.54 -13.61
CA ILE A 109 -0.58 5.56 -14.70
C ILE A 109 -1.89 5.54 -15.50
N MET A 110 -3.04 5.71 -14.84
CA MET A 110 -4.33 5.83 -15.55
C MET A 110 -4.40 7.10 -16.38
N ASP A 111 -3.89 8.24 -15.87
CA ASP A 111 -3.79 9.51 -16.61
C ASP A 111 -2.89 9.38 -17.83
N GLU A 112 -1.69 8.81 -17.68
CA GLU A 112 -0.75 8.57 -18.79
C GLU A 112 -1.36 7.68 -19.90
N ASN A 113 -2.23 6.76 -19.52
CA ASN A 113 -2.94 5.89 -20.47
C ASN A 113 -4.29 6.44 -20.94
N ASN A 114 -4.62 7.70 -20.62
CA ASN A 114 -5.87 8.38 -20.97
C ASN A 114 -7.13 7.58 -20.55
N ILE A 115 -7.10 6.93 -19.38
CA ILE A 115 -8.24 6.19 -18.83
C ILE A 115 -9.05 7.14 -17.93
N PRO A 116 -10.30 7.49 -18.31
CA PRO A 116 -11.14 8.35 -17.51
C PRO A 116 -11.44 7.74 -16.15
N HIS A 117 -11.21 8.49 -15.08
CA HIS A 117 -11.47 8.04 -13.72
C HIS A 117 -11.77 9.19 -12.77
N THR A 118 -12.39 8.88 -11.64
CA THR A 118 -12.60 9.81 -10.54
C THR A 118 -11.74 9.38 -9.36
N LYS A 119 -10.91 10.27 -8.84
CA LYS A 119 -10.11 10.05 -7.64
C LYS A 119 -10.96 10.34 -6.39
N ALA A 120 -11.03 9.39 -5.46
CA ALA A 120 -11.67 9.54 -4.16
C ALA A 120 -10.66 9.36 -3.03
N VAL A 121 -10.34 10.44 -2.33
CA VAL A 121 -9.53 10.39 -1.11
C VAL A 121 -10.44 9.99 0.05
N MET A 122 -10.30 8.75 0.53
CA MET A 122 -11.19 8.18 1.55
C MET A 122 -10.49 7.91 2.89
N TYR A 123 -9.17 8.03 2.95
CA TYR A 123 -8.40 7.88 4.19
C TYR A 123 -7.11 8.68 4.11
N ARG A 124 -6.50 8.89 5.26
CA ARG A 124 -5.24 9.61 5.38
C ARG A 124 -4.23 8.74 6.11
N THR A 125 -3.02 8.66 5.56
CA THR A 125 -1.88 8.08 6.26
C THR A 125 -1.14 9.20 6.99
N VAL A 126 -1.04 9.09 8.30
CA VAL A 126 -0.33 10.05 9.15
C VAL A 126 0.80 9.33 9.87
N SER A 127 1.92 10.03 10.06
CA SER A 127 3.01 9.54 10.91
C SER A 127 2.61 9.73 12.37
N THR A 128 2.71 8.67 13.16
CA THR A 128 2.55 8.77 14.61
C THR A 128 3.77 9.45 15.22
N ASP A 129 3.56 10.31 16.21
CA ASP A 129 4.66 10.92 16.97
C ASP A 129 5.12 9.94 18.07
N PHE A 130 6.35 9.45 17.91
CA PHE A 130 7.04 8.57 18.87
C PHE A 130 8.11 9.29 19.68
N THR A 131 8.30 10.60 19.50
CA THR A 131 9.35 11.37 20.20
C THR A 131 9.16 11.42 21.70
N GLN A 132 7.95 11.17 22.16
CA GLN A 132 7.55 11.16 23.58
C GLN A 132 7.65 9.76 24.22
N ASP A 133 8.03 8.73 23.45
CA ASP A 133 8.16 7.36 23.98
C ASP A 133 9.54 7.19 24.64
N PRO A 134 9.63 7.14 26.00
CA PRO A 134 10.90 7.00 26.70
C PRO A 134 11.52 5.61 26.51
N ASP A 135 10.70 4.62 26.12
CA ASP A 135 11.09 3.21 25.94
C ASP A 135 11.35 2.86 24.46
N PHE A 136 11.51 3.87 23.57
CA PHE A 136 11.83 3.65 22.16
C PHE A 136 13.25 3.09 22.01
N LYS A 137 13.44 1.84 22.47
CA LYS A 137 14.68 1.07 22.37
C LYS A 137 14.38 -0.28 21.74
N TYR A 138 14.83 -0.47 20.52
CA TYR A 138 14.57 -1.68 19.76
C TYR A 138 15.88 -2.19 19.15
N ASP A 139 16.05 -3.50 19.12
CA ASP A 139 17.18 -4.17 18.48
C ASP A 139 17.00 -4.29 16.97
N MET A 140 15.75 -4.17 16.49
CA MET A 140 15.43 -4.29 15.07
C MET A 140 14.24 -3.42 14.70
N PHE A 141 14.31 -2.77 13.53
CA PHE A 141 13.16 -2.17 12.84
C PHE A 141 12.81 -2.95 11.58
N VAL A 142 11.51 -3.12 11.33
CA VAL A 142 11.01 -3.77 10.13
C VAL A 142 10.11 -2.80 9.37
N PHE A 143 10.46 -2.56 8.10
CA PHE A 143 9.74 -1.66 7.22
C PHE A 143 9.03 -2.42 6.09
N PHE A 144 7.75 -2.16 5.92
CA PHE A 144 6.91 -2.72 4.85
C PHE A 144 6.66 -1.72 3.71
N SER A 145 7.14 -0.49 3.85
CA SER A 145 6.97 0.57 2.85
C SER A 145 7.97 1.70 3.06
N PRO A 146 8.26 2.49 2.00
CA PRO A 146 9.08 3.71 2.12
C PRO A 146 8.57 4.72 3.16
N SER A 147 7.25 4.80 3.35
CA SER A 147 6.65 5.71 4.32
C SER A 147 7.04 5.42 5.76
N GLY A 148 7.32 4.16 6.11
CA GLY A 148 7.83 3.79 7.43
C GLY A 148 9.22 4.38 7.69
N ILE A 149 10.10 4.36 6.70
CA ILE A 149 11.45 4.94 6.78
C ILE A 149 11.36 6.46 6.90
N THR A 150 10.52 7.10 6.08
CA THR A 150 10.24 8.53 6.19
C THR A 150 9.73 8.90 7.58
N SER A 151 8.83 8.08 8.16
CA SER A 151 8.31 8.29 9.50
C SER A 151 9.39 8.16 10.58
N LEU A 152 10.34 7.21 10.43
CA LEU A 152 11.47 7.08 11.35
C LEU A 152 12.28 8.38 11.39
N PHE A 153 12.72 8.89 10.24
CA PHE A 153 13.53 10.11 10.18
C PHE A 153 12.74 11.40 10.51
N LYS A 154 11.41 11.39 10.31
CA LYS A 154 10.57 12.49 10.77
C LYS A 154 10.51 12.56 12.30
N ASN A 155 10.39 11.40 12.97
CA ASN A 155 10.37 11.33 14.43
C ASN A 155 11.77 11.51 15.04
N PHE A 156 12.79 10.97 14.38
CA PHE A 156 14.18 10.96 14.86
C PHE A 156 15.12 11.48 13.76
N PRO A 157 15.18 12.82 13.54
CA PRO A 157 15.99 13.41 12.45
C PRO A 157 17.48 13.07 12.52
N ASN A 158 17.99 12.80 13.74
CA ASN A 158 19.38 12.44 13.98
C ASN A 158 19.55 10.93 14.22
N PHE A 159 18.62 10.11 13.75
CA PHE A 159 18.71 8.67 13.92
C PHE A 159 20.00 8.11 13.32
N VAL A 160 20.73 7.35 14.13
CA VAL A 160 21.91 6.60 13.72
C VAL A 160 21.61 5.13 13.99
N GLN A 161 21.72 4.31 12.95
CA GLN A 161 21.37 2.89 13.03
C GLN A 161 22.19 2.13 14.10
N GLY A 162 23.50 2.38 14.19
CA GLY A 162 24.37 1.65 15.11
C GLY A 162 24.24 0.14 14.94
N ASP A 163 23.97 -0.56 16.04
CA ASP A 163 23.81 -2.03 16.08
C ASP A 163 22.38 -2.49 15.73
N ILE A 164 21.45 -1.57 15.54
CA ILE A 164 20.05 -1.87 15.22
C ILE A 164 19.98 -2.56 13.85
N LYS A 165 19.27 -3.68 13.80
CA LYS A 165 19.06 -4.42 12.55
C LYS A 165 17.87 -3.84 11.78
N ILE A 166 17.98 -3.79 10.45
CA ILE A 166 16.93 -3.29 9.56
C ILE A 166 16.43 -4.42 8.69
N GLY A 167 15.14 -4.71 8.80
CA GLY A 167 14.41 -5.59 7.90
C GLY A 167 13.53 -4.79 6.94
N CYS A 168 13.53 -5.14 5.64
CA CYS A 168 12.69 -4.50 4.64
C CYS A 168 11.92 -5.52 3.83
N PHE A 169 10.61 -5.31 3.69
CA PHE A 169 9.74 -6.14 2.86
C PHE A 169 9.39 -5.42 1.56
N GLY A 170 9.82 -6.03 0.44
CA GLY A 170 9.65 -5.49 -0.89
C GLY A 170 10.81 -4.59 -1.36
N PRO A 171 11.08 -4.57 -2.68
CA PRO A 171 12.22 -3.86 -3.26
C PRO A 171 12.15 -2.34 -3.06
N THR A 172 10.96 -1.77 -3.01
CA THR A 172 10.76 -0.33 -2.79
C THR A 172 11.15 0.10 -1.37
N ALA A 173 10.88 -0.75 -0.35
CA ALA A 173 11.30 -0.49 1.02
C ALA A 173 12.81 -0.65 1.18
N VAL A 174 13.41 -1.67 0.54
CA VAL A 174 14.88 -1.87 0.53
C VAL A 174 15.57 -0.64 -0.06
N LYS A 175 15.16 -0.23 -1.26
CA LYS A 175 15.72 0.93 -1.95
C LYS A 175 15.62 2.21 -1.11
N ALA A 176 14.46 2.47 -0.51
CA ALA A 176 14.26 3.66 0.32
C ALA A 176 15.13 3.63 1.58
N ALA A 177 15.37 2.47 2.20
CA ALA A 177 16.25 2.32 3.34
C ALA A 177 17.70 2.62 2.96
N GLU A 178 18.18 2.06 1.86
CA GLU A 178 19.55 2.30 1.34
C GLU A 178 19.76 3.76 0.95
N GLU A 179 18.80 4.40 0.28
CA GLU A 179 18.83 5.83 -0.06
C GLU A 179 18.85 6.73 1.18
N ALA A 180 18.24 6.28 2.28
CA ALA A 180 18.29 6.96 3.57
C ALA A 180 19.56 6.67 4.37
N GLY A 181 20.53 5.92 3.82
CA GLY A 181 21.80 5.58 4.45
C GLY A 181 21.71 4.45 5.47
N LEU A 182 20.63 3.65 5.47
CA LEU A 182 20.48 2.49 6.34
C LEU A 182 21.08 1.24 5.69
N THR A 183 21.69 0.40 6.52
CA THR A 183 22.16 -0.93 6.10
C THR A 183 21.04 -1.94 6.30
N VAL A 184 20.52 -2.51 5.21
CA VAL A 184 19.48 -3.53 5.27
C VAL A 184 20.07 -4.89 5.61
N ASN A 185 19.68 -5.46 6.76
CA ASN A 185 20.17 -6.75 7.25
C ASN A 185 19.28 -7.92 6.74
N ILE A 186 18.00 -7.65 6.55
CA ILE A 186 17.02 -8.65 6.11
C ILE A 186 16.20 -8.05 4.99
N ALA A 187 16.29 -8.64 3.79
CA ALA A 187 15.44 -8.27 2.65
C ALA A 187 14.49 -9.45 2.31
N ALA A 188 13.19 -9.19 2.31
CA ALA A 188 12.17 -10.15 1.92
C ALA A 188 11.14 -9.50 0.98
N PRO A 189 10.44 -10.25 0.12
CA PRO A 189 10.64 -11.68 -0.13
C PRO A 189 11.95 -11.95 -0.89
N ASN A 190 12.50 -13.16 -0.70
CA ASN A 190 13.68 -13.64 -1.44
C ASN A 190 13.50 -15.13 -1.81
N GLU A 191 14.53 -15.75 -2.36
CA GLU A 191 14.46 -17.16 -2.78
C GLU A 191 14.19 -18.13 -1.62
N LYS A 192 14.73 -17.84 -0.42
CA LYS A 192 14.64 -18.68 0.77
C LYS A 192 13.41 -18.40 1.64
N SER A 193 12.83 -17.19 1.54
CA SER A 193 11.71 -16.77 2.38
C SER A 193 10.71 -15.89 1.61
N LYS A 194 9.44 -16.22 1.74
CA LYS A 194 8.34 -15.49 1.06
C LYS A 194 7.64 -14.48 1.97
N SER A 195 7.90 -14.53 3.27
CA SER A 195 7.38 -13.60 4.27
C SER A 195 8.49 -12.99 5.10
N MET A 196 8.22 -11.83 5.71
CA MET A 196 9.17 -11.20 6.62
C MET A 196 9.41 -12.06 7.88
N ALA A 197 8.37 -12.72 8.41
CA ALA A 197 8.50 -13.57 9.58
C ALA A 197 9.46 -14.75 9.33
N GLU A 198 9.33 -15.40 8.17
CA GLU A 198 10.24 -16.47 7.76
C GLU A 198 11.68 -15.97 7.56
N ALA A 199 11.85 -14.79 6.94
CA ALA A 199 13.15 -14.18 6.75
C ALA A 199 13.83 -13.83 8.08
N MET A 200 13.08 -13.34 9.05
CA MET A 200 13.58 -13.05 10.41
C MET A 200 13.97 -14.33 11.14
N ASP A 201 13.15 -15.39 11.06
CA ASP A 201 13.45 -16.68 11.69
C ASP A 201 14.77 -17.29 11.15
N LEU A 202 14.95 -17.23 9.83
CA LEU A 202 16.21 -17.66 9.20
C LEU A 202 17.40 -16.81 9.66
N TYR A 203 17.24 -15.49 9.67
CA TYR A 203 18.30 -14.58 10.10
C TYR A 203 18.73 -14.83 11.54
N PHE A 204 17.78 -15.00 12.47
CA PHE A 204 18.10 -15.29 13.87
C PHE A 204 18.76 -16.65 14.05
N LYS A 205 18.33 -17.68 13.31
CA LYS A 205 18.99 -19.00 13.34
C LYS A 205 20.44 -18.94 12.83
N GLU A 206 20.68 -18.20 11.76
CA GLU A 206 22.03 -18.04 11.18
C GLU A 206 22.97 -17.18 12.06
N ASN A 207 22.43 -16.38 12.98
CA ASN A 207 23.18 -15.46 13.85
C ASN A 207 23.04 -15.76 15.35
N ALA A 208 22.46 -16.90 15.73
CA ALA A 208 22.25 -17.28 17.14
C ALA A 208 23.54 -17.52 17.93
N ASP A 209 24.65 -17.81 17.24
CA ASP A 209 25.93 -18.16 17.84
C ASP A 209 26.99 -17.05 17.68
N LYS A 210 26.58 -15.82 17.31
CA LYS A 210 27.44 -14.66 17.18
C LYS A 210 27.10 -13.61 18.24
#